data_03e3eaca77a579502e2b74f3d06e1e96
#
_entry.id   03e3eaca77a579502e2b74f3d06e1e96
#
_cell.length_a   1.000
_cell.length_b   1.000
_cell.length_c   1.000
_cell.angle_alpha   90.00
_cell.angle_beta   90.00
_cell.angle_gamma   90.00
#
_symmetry.space_group_name_H-M   'P 1'
#
loop_
_entity.id
_entity.type
_entity.pdbx_description
1 polymer ?
#
loop_
_entity_poly.entity_id
_entity_poly.type
_entity_poly.pdbx_seq_one_letter_code
_entity_poly.pdbx_strand_id
1 'polypeptide(L)'
;MTTSGTRPAHRPSRKQWVIEAATELFATQPPDEVTVADIASRAEMTSAAVYYHFSSKDQVLAEAMRAFAAALREQLQSITEAQEPGSHTGAAITALLAWMAENRSAATVFFVSSTGMSQEAEALRQESRTQLLEELVRLVRKSRASVSDAEAAVNGLGLLALLETAATSQVRGDDVYRSLGHRSFVREVGDLAERIADPAW
;
A
#
# COMPACT_ATOMS: atom_id res chain seq x y z
N MET A 1 27.70 -27.73 -15.65
CA MET A 1 26.91 -28.12 -14.47
C MET A 1 26.95 -26.94 -13.49
N THR A 2 25.99 -26.05 -13.58
CA THR A 2 25.85 -24.88 -12.69
C THR A 2 24.69 -25.14 -11.74
N THR A 3 25.00 -25.42 -10.49
CA THR A 3 24.03 -25.61 -9.42
C THR A 3 23.39 -24.27 -9.09
N SER A 4 22.11 -24.13 -9.45
CA SER A 4 21.24 -23.03 -9.02
C SER A 4 21.05 -23.13 -7.50
N GLY A 5 21.72 -22.25 -6.75
CA GLY A 5 21.55 -22.14 -5.31
C GLY A 5 20.19 -21.53 -4.98
N THR A 6 19.26 -22.36 -4.56
CA THR A 6 17.97 -21.92 -3.98
C THR A 6 18.27 -21.10 -2.73
N ARG A 7 18.00 -19.79 -2.78
CA ARG A 7 18.08 -18.90 -1.61
C ARG A 7 17.18 -19.47 -0.52
N PRO A 8 17.67 -19.73 0.72
CA PRO A 8 16.82 -20.24 1.79
C PRO A 8 15.71 -19.23 2.06
N ALA A 9 14.45 -19.68 2.10
CA ALA A 9 13.32 -18.87 2.49
C ALA A 9 13.59 -18.29 3.90
N HIS A 10 13.65 -16.98 4.02
CA HIS A 10 13.91 -16.31 5.29
C HIS A 10 12.72 -16.60 6.20
N ARG A 11 12.93 -17.40 7.24
CA ARG A 11 11.90 -17.65 8.26
C ARG A 11 11.57 -16.31 8.93
N PRO A 12 10.29 -15.87 8.95
CA PRO A 12 9.90 -14.60 9.55
C PRO A 12 10.40 -14.52 11.01
N SER A 13 10.86 -13.35 11.43
CA SER A 13 11.25 -13.13 12.81
C SER A 13 10.01 -13.14 13.72
N ARG A 14 10.20 -13.38 15.03
CA ARG A 14 9.09 -13.30 15.98
C ARG A 14 8.42 -11.92 15.96
N LYS A 15 9.20 -10.85 15.75
CA LYS A 15 8.67 -9.49 15.55
C LYS A 15 7.74 -9.43 14.35
N GLN A 16 8.11 -10.08 13.25
CA GLN A 16 7.31 -10.11 12.03
C GLN A 16 5.98 -10.87 12.23
N TRP A 17 5.98 -11.99 12.95
CA TRP A 17 4.73 -12.70 13.27
C TRP A 17 3.76 -11.86 14.09
N VAL A 18 4.26 -11.05 15.03
CA VAL A 18 3.41 -10.11 15.79
C VAL A 18 2.78 -9.07 14.86
N ILE A 19 3.57 -8.51 13.92
CA ILE A 19 3.07 -7.52 12.95
C ILE A 19 2.01 -8.15 12.04
N GLU A 20 2.22 -9.35 11.53
CA GLU A 20 1.27 -10.07 10.68
C GLU A 20 -0.04 -10.37 11.43
N ALA A 21 0.04 -10.92 12.64
CA ALA A 21 -1.12 -11.19 13.49
C ALA A 21 -1.92 -9.92 13.80
N ALA A 22 -1.23 -8.84 14.15
CA ALA A 22 -1.86 -7.55 14.43
C ALA A 22 -2.51 -6.96 13.17
N THR A 23 -1.87 -7.07 12.00
CA THR A 23 -2.43 -6.60 10.72
C THR A 23 -3.75 -7.30 10.41
N GLU A 24 -3.85 -8.61 10.63
CA GLU A 24 -5.10 -9.36 10.41
C GLU A 24 -6.21 -8.91 11.37
N LEU A 25 -5.88 -8.69 12.64
CA LEU A 25 -6.84 -8.23 13.64
C LEU A 25 -7.32 -6.80 13.33
N PHE A 26 -6.41 -5.86 13.11
CA PHE A 26 -6.74 -4.47 12.80
C PHE A 26 -7.48 -4.30 11.46
N ALA A 27 -7.36 -5.25 10.54
CA ALA A 27 -8.12 -5.25 9.29
C ALA A 27 -9.58 -5.68 9.46
N THR A 28 -9.91 -6.43 10.52
CA THR A 28 -11.22 -7.06 10.71
C THR A 28 -11.99 -6.51 11.92
N GLN A 29 -11.32 -5.79 12.81
CA GLN A 29 -11.89 -5.25 14.05
C GLN A 29 -11.46 -3.78 14.22
N PRO A 30 -12.27 -2.95 14.91
CA PRO A 30 -11.85 -1.61 15.31
C PRO A 30 -10.54 -1.69 16.13
N PRO A 31 -9.51 -0.89 15.81
CA PRO A 31 -8.23 -0.98 16.49
C PRO A 31 -8.28 -0.70 18.01
N ASP A 32 -9.26 0.06 18.50
CA ASP A 32 -9.51 0.31 19.91
C ASP A 32 -10.00 -0.94 20.66
N GLU A 33 -10.70 -1.84 20.00
CA GLU A 33 -11.19 -3.11 20.55
C GLU A 33 -10.08 -4.20 20.60
N VAL A 34 -9.06 -4.11 19.72
CA VAL A 34 -7.94 -5.07 19.70
C VAL A 34 -7.03 -4.86 20.91
N THR A 35 -6.70 -5.93 21.63
CA THR A 35 -5.77 -5.92 22.77
C THR A 35 -4.44 -6.58 22.44
N VAL A 36 -3.41 -6.31 23.26
CA VAL A 36 -2.11 -7.01 23.15
C VAL A 36 -2.26 -8.51 23.41
N ALA A 37 -3.24 -8.92 24.22
CA ALA A 37 -3.53 -10.33 24.48
C ALA A 37 -4.09 -11.01 23.22
N ASP A 38 -4.96 -10.34 22.45
CA ASP A 38 -5.49 -10.86 21.19
C ASP A 38 -4.36 -11.02 20.15
N ILE A 39 -3.49 -10.01 20.02
CA ILE A 39 -2.32 -10.07 19.13
C ILE A 39 -1.39 -11.23 19.53
N ALA A 40 -1.10 -11.39 20.82
CA ALA A 40 -0.26 -12.46 21.33
C ALA A 40 -0.87 -13.83 21.03
N SER A 41 -2.17 -14.00 21.30
CA SER A 41 -2.91 -15.23 21.00
C SER A 41 -2.86 -15.56 19.51
N ARG A 42 -3.08 -14.59 18.64
CA ARG A 42 -3.05 -14.75 17.17
C ARG A 42 -1.66 -15.08 16.65
N ALA A 43 -0.61 -14.52 17.28
CA ALA A 43 0.80 -14.77 16.95
C ALA A 43 1.36 -16.05 17.57
N GLU A 44 0.55 -16.83 18.31
CA GLU A 44 0.97 -18.00 19.08
C GLU A 44 2.11 -17.69 20.09
N MET A 45 1.99 -16.51 20.74
CA MET A 45 2.98 -15.98 21.69
C MET A 45 2.31 -15.63 23.02
N THR A 46 3.12 -15.35 24.04
CA THR A 46 2.64 -14.74 25.29
C THR A 46 2.61 -13.20 25.16
N SER A 47 1.74 -12.54 25.92
CA SER A 47 1.73 -11.07 25.97
C SER A 47 3.08 -10.50 26.41
N ALA A 48 3.79 -11.17 27.32
CA ALA A 48 5.14 -10.79 27.72
C ALA A 48 6.14 -10.82 26.55
N ALA A 49 6.02 -11.80 25.65
CA ALA A 49 6.86 -11.90 24.46
C ALA A 49 6.52 -10.79 23.43
N VAL A 50 5.26 -10.36 23.33
CA VAL A 50 4.88 -9.19 22.52
C VAL A 50 5.46 -7.92 23.13
N TYR A 51 5.32 -7.71 24.44
CA TYR A 51 5.88 -6.55 25.14
C TYR A 51 7.42 -6.49 25.11
N TYR A 52 8.09 -7.61 24.91
CA TYR A 52 9.54 -7.63 24.67
C TYR A 52 9.93 -6.92 23.35
N HIS A 53 9.08 -6.98 22.34
CA HIS A 53 9.32 -6.41 21.02
C HIS A 53 8.67 -5.03 20.82
N PHE A 54 7.55 -4.74 21.51
CA PHE A 54 6.74 -3.54 21.29
C PHE A 54 6.23 -3.00 22.63
N SER A 55 6.38 -1.71 22.86
CA SER A 55 5.97 -1.05 24.11
C SER A 55 4.46 -0.92 24.23
N SER A 56 3.72 -0.92 23.13
CA SER A 56 2.27 -0.76 23.09
C SER A 56 1.65 -1.35 21.82
N LYS A 57 0.34 -1.51 21.83
CA LYS A 57 -0.47 -1.86 20.65
C LYS A 57 -0.33 -0.83 19.52
N ASP A 58 -0.24 0.47 19.88
CA ASP A 58 -0.08 1.54 18.91
C ASP A 58 1.26 1.47 18.18
N GLN A 59 2.32 1.04 18.89
CA GLN A 59 3.61 0.77 18.26
C GLN A 59 3.53 -0.40 17.27
N VAL A 60 2.77 -1.45 17.59
CA VAL A 60 2.55 -2.56 16.65
C VAL A 60 1.81 -2.07 15.41
N LEU A 61 0.76 -1.26 15.58
CA LEU A 61 0.02 -0.64 14.48
C LEU A 61 0.94 0.23 13.61
N ALA A 62 1.74 1.09 14.21
CA ALA A 62 2.69 1.93 13.49
C ALA A 62 3.70 1.11 12.67
N GLU A 63 4.23 0.01 13.23
CA GLU A 63 5.13 -0.89 12.51
C GLU A 63 4.44 -1.62 11.35
N ALA A 64 3.17 -2.04 11.52
CA ALA A 64 2.39 -2.63 10.44
C ALA A 64 2.18 -1.62 9.29
N MET A 65 1.87 -0.37 9.63
CA MET A 65 1.73 0.72 8.64
C MET A 65 3.05 1.02 7.92
N ARG A 66 4.19 1.07 8.64
CA ARG A 66 5.51 1.28 8.04
C ARG A 66 5.87 0.16 7.07
N ALA A 67 5.62 -1.08 7.46
CA ALA A 67 5.89 -2.24 6.62
C ALA A 67 5.09 -2.19 5.31
N PHE A 68 3.79 -1.87 5.39
CA PHE A 68 2.95 -1.73 4.21
C PHE A 68 3.38 -0.53 3.33
N ALA A 69 3.64 0.64 3.94
CA ALA A 69 4.08 1.83 3.20
C ALA A 69 5.39 1.60 2.44
N ALA A 70 6.35 0.92 3.08
CA ALA A 70 7.61 0.55 2.44
C ALA A 70 7.38 -0.42 1.27
N ALA A 71 6.58 -1.48 1.47
CA ALA A 71 6.26 -2.45 0.43
C ALA A 71 5.49 -1.83 -0.74
N LEU A 72 4.54 -0.92 -0.46
CA LEU A 72 3.79 -0.19 -1.49
C LEU A 72 4.71 0.68 -2.35
N ARG A 73 5.65 1.39 -1.72
CA ARG A 73 6.64 2.19 -2.43
C ARG A 73 7.58 1.32 -3.27
N GLU A 74 8.11 0.24 -2.70
CA GLU A 74 8.97 -0.71 -3.43
C GLU A 74 8.24 -1.32 -4.63
N GLN A 75 6.96 -1.67 -4.47
CA GLN A 75 6.15 -2.18 -5.57
C GLN A 75 5.98 -1.15 -6.68
N LEU A 76 5.67 0.11 -6.35
CA LEU A 76 5.55 1.18 -7.33
C LEU A 76 6.88 1.45 -8.03
N GLN A 77 8.00 1.47 -7.30
CA GLN A 77 9.34 1.60 -7.87
C GLN A 77 9.64 0.47 -8.86
N SER A 78 9.42 -0.77 -8.44
CA SER A 78 9.62 -1.95 -9.29
C SER A 78 8.80 -1.89 -10.58
N ILE A 79 7.51 -1.51 -10.48
CA ILE A 79 6.64 -1.31 -11.64
C ILE A 79 7.20 -0.21 -12.54
N THR A 80 7.58 0.94 -11.96
CA THR A 80 8.13 2.07 -12.71
C THR A 80 9.43 1.71 -13.42
N GLU A 81 10.33 1.00 -12.74
CA GLU A 81 11.61 0.58 -13.32
C GLU A 81 11.45 -0.41 -14.47
N ALA A 82 10.49 -1.35 -14.34
CA ALA A 82 10.21 -2.36 -15.36
C ALA A 82 9.54 -1.80 -16.63
N GLN A 83 8.95 -0.61 -16.57
CA GLN A 83 8.31 0.00 -17.74
C GLN A 83 9.33 0.51 -18.74
N GLU A 84 9.04 0.36 -20.04
CA GLU A 84 9.76 1.03 -21.11
C GLU A 84 9.37 2.53 -21.17
N PRO A 85 10.26 3.43 -21.64
CA PRO A 85 9.90 4.82 -21.88
C PRO A 85 8.71 4.92 -22.85
N GLY A 86 7.72 5.75 -22.51
CA GLY A 86 6.47 5.88 -23.29
C GLY A 86 5.40 4.82 -22.96
N SER A 87 5.62 3.99 -21.95
CA SER A 87 4.61 3.03 -21.47
C SER A 87 3.43 3.73 -20.80
N HIS A 88 2.29 3.03 -20.81
CA HIS A 88 1.04 3.55 -20.24
C HIS A 88 1.07 3.60 -18.70
N THR A 89 0.84 4.78 -18.15
CA THR A 89 0.71 5.02 -16.70
C THR A 89 -0.45 4.22 -16.08
N GLY A 90 -1.55 4.10 -16.83
CA GLY A 90 -2.73 3.33 -16.41
C GLY A 90 -2.42 1.86 -16.09
N ALA A 91 -1.51 1.25 -16.86
CA ALA A 91 -1.07 -0.13 -16.60
C ALA A 91 -0.34 -0.25 -15.24
N ALA A 92 0.48 0.75 -14.88
CA ALA A 92 1.16 0.79 -13.60
C ALA A 92 0.18 0.91 -12.42
N ILE A 93 -0.80 1.79 -12.53
CA ILE A 93 -1.83 1.97 -11.49
C ILE A 93 -2.70 0.70 -11.36
N THR A 94 -3.06 0.07 -12.47
CA THR A 94 -3.78 -1.22 -12.50
C THR A 94 -2.99 -2.31 -11.76
N ALA A 95 -1.70 -2.45 -12.05
CA ALA A 95 -0.83 -3.42 -11.40
C ALA A 95 -0.68 -3.16 -9.89
N LEU A 96 -0.58 -1.89 -9.49
CA LEU A 96 -0.49 -1.51 -8.09
C LEU A 96 -1.78 -1.80 -7.30
N LEU A 97 -2.95 -1.54 -7.89
CA LEU A 97 -4.25 -1.88 -7.30
C LEU A 97 -4.45 -3.40 -7.19
N ALA A 98 -3.99 -4.18 -8.17
CA ALA A 98 -4.00 -5.64 -8.10
C ALA A 98 -3.13 -6.16 -6.95
N TRP A 99 -1.91 -5.62 -6.80
CA TRP A 99 -1.03 -5.94 -5.67
C TRP A 99 -1.66 -5.59 -4.31
N MET A 100 -2.34 -4.43 -4.21
CA MET A 100 -3.06 -4.07 -2.98
C MET A 100 -4.22 -5.03 -2.69
N ALA A 101 -4.88 -5.58 -3.70
CA ALA A 101 -5.93 -6.59 -3.51
C ALA A 101 -5.36 -7.90 -2.91
N GLU A 102 -4.16 -8.31 -3.32
CA GLU A 102 -3.44 -9.46 -2.75
C GLU A 102 -2.97 -9.19 -1.31
N ASN A 103 -2.69 -7.92 -0.98
CA ASN A 103 -2.27 -7.47 0.35
C ASN A 103 -3.40 -6.76 1.13
N ARG A 104 -4.64 -7.25 0.96
CA ARG A 104 -5.87 -6.56 1.40
C ARG A 104 -5.87 -6.17 2.88
N SER A 105 -5.44 -7.05 3.79
CA SER A 105 -5.44 -6.76 5.23
C SER A 105 -4.54 -5.57 5.56
N ALA A 106 -3.32 -5.56 5.03
CA ALA A 106 -2.38 -4.46 5.26
C ALA A 106 -2.86 -3.15 4.61
N ALA A 107 -3.43 -3.22 3.40
CA ALA A 107 -4.05 -2.07 2.75
C ALA A 107 -5.24 -1.54 3.55
N THR A 108 -6.08 -2.41 4.14
CA THR A 108 -7.20 -2.00 5.01
C THR A 108 -6.69 -1.27 6.25
N VAL A 109 -5.67 -1.78 6.91
CA VAL A 109 -5.06 -1.12 8.07
C VAL A 109 -4.55 0.26 7.68
N PHE A 110 -3.81 0.37 6.58
CA PHE A 110 -3.18 1.61 6.17
C PHE A 110 -4.20 2.68 5.72
N PHE A 111 -5.14 2.33 4.83
CA PHE A 111 -6.08 3.30 4.23
C PHE A 111 -7.35 3.53 5.05
N VAL A 112 -7.72 2.62 5.95
CA VAL A 112 -9.01 2.69 6.66
C VAL A 112 -8.85 2.63 8.17
N SER A 113 -8.33 1.53 8.73
CA SER A 113 -8.40 1.27 10.16
C SER A 113 -7.54 2.22 11.00
N SER A 114 -6.41 2.69 10.48
CA SER A 114 -5.50 3.61 11.17
C SER A 114 -5.94 5.09 11.13
N THR A 115 -7.04 5.41 10.43
CA THR A 115 -7.50 6.79 10.27
C THR A 115 -7.97 7.36 11.61
N GLY A 116 -7.36 8.48 12.04
CA GLY A 116 -7.71 9.16 13.30
C GLY A 116 -7.23 8.47 14.57
N MET A 117 -6.44 7.39 14.47
CA MET A 117 -6.01 6.60 15.63
C MET A 117 -4.94 7.28 16.48
N SER A 118 -3.91 7.86 15.86
CA SER A 118 -2.83 8.53 16.57
C SER A 118 -2.12 9.57 15.71
N GLN A 119 -1.42 10.50 16.36
CA GLN A 119 -0.56 11.46 15.66
C GLN A 119 0.58 10.76 14.90
N GLU A 120 1.12 9.66 15.43
CA GLU A 120 2.15 8.87 14.77
C GLU A 120 1.62 8.22 13.49
N ALA A 121 0.43 7.62 13.51
CA ALA A 121 -0.20 7.05 12.33
C ALA A 121 -0.47 8.11 11.24
N GLU A 122 -0.86 9.31 11.64
CA GLU A 122 -1.06 10.42 10.70
C GLU A 122 0.26 10.90 10.10
N ALA A 123 1.32 11.04 10.91
CA ALA A 123 2.66 11.40 10.42
C ALA A 123 3.19 10.37 9.41
N LEU A 124 3.01 9.08 9.69
CA LEU A 124 3.39 8.00 8.76
C LEU A 124 2.63 8.07 7.43
N ARG A 125 1.32 8.40 7.45
CA ARG A 125 0.56 8.60 6.21
C ARG A 125 1.10 9.78 5.42
N GLN A 126 1.37 10.92 6.06
CA GLN A 126 1.91 12.10 5.38
C GLN A 126 3.28 11.83 4.78
N GLU A 127 4.17 11.15 5.49
CA GLU A 127 5.47 10.74 4.97
C GLU A 127 5.32 9.81 3.75
N SER A 128 4.46 8.79 3.87
CA SER A 128 4.18 7.87 2.76
C SER A 128 3.60 8.58 1.54
N ARG A 129 2.67 9.53 1.74
CA ARG A 129 2.10 10.35 0.65
C ARG A 129 3.20 11.12 -0.10
N THR A 130 4.14 11.72 0.62
CA THR A 130 5.26 12.46 0.02
C THR A 130 6.11 11.52 -0.84
N GLN A 131 6.47 10.37 -0.30
CA GLN A 131 7.28 9.37 -1.01
C GLN A 131 6.56 8.80 -2.25
N LEU A 132 5.26 8.49 -2.13
CA LEU A 132 4.46 8.01 -3.25
C LEU A 132 4.29 9.07 -4.33
N LEU A 133 4.11 10.34 -3.95
CA LEU A 133 4.03 11.45 -4.91
C LEU A 133 5.31 11.56 -5.75
N GLU A 134 6.49 11.47 -5.11
CA GLU A 134 7.77 11.49 -5.81
C GLU A 134 7.89 10.36 -6.84
N GLU A 135 7.43 9.15 -6.47
CA GLU A 135 7.43 7.99 -7.37
C GLU A 135 6.44 8.16 -8.53
N LEU A 136 5.23 8.67 -8.26
CA LEU A 136 4.22 8.92 -9.29
C LEU A 136 4.66 10.02 -10.28
N VAL A 137 5.34 11.06 -9.79
CA VAL A 137 5.95 12.08 -10.67
C VAL A 137 7.03 11.46 -11.55
N ARG A 138 7.86 10.54 -11.03
CA ARG A 138 8.83 9.79 -11.84
C ARG A 138 8.15 8.91 -12.89
N LEU A 139 7.06 8.23 -12.52
CA LEU A 139 6.26 7.43 -13.43
C LEU A 139 5.72 8.27 -14.60
N VAL A 140 5.14 9.44 -14.31
CA VAL A 140 4.65 10.38 -15.34
C VAL A 140 5.77 10.83 -16.27
N ARG A 141 6.93 11.21 -15.74
CA ARG A 141 8.08 11.61 -16.56
C ARG A 141 8.61 10.48 -17.44
N LYS A 142 8.54 9.23 -16.96
CA LYS A 142 8.96 8.07 -17.74
C LYS A 142 7.98 7.73 -18.85
N SER A 143 6.68 7.89 -18.61
CA SER A 143 5.65 7.66 -19.63
C SER A 143 5.63 8.75 -20.71
N ARG A 144 5.91 10.01 -20.36
CA ARG A 144 5.89 11.15 -21.28
C ARG A 144 7.14 12.02 -21.12
N ALA A 145 8.13 11.78 -21.96
CA ALA A 145 9.43 12.47 -21.88
C ALA A 145 9.34 14.01 -22.14
N SER A 146 8.30 14.47 -22.83
CA SER A 146 8.08 15.91 -23.14
C SER A 146 7.27 16.64 -22.05
N VAL A 147 6.86 15.98 -20.97
CA VAL A 147 6.09 16.60 -19.88
C VAL A 147 6.94 17.67 -19.17
N SER A 148 6.36 18.84 -18.91
CA SER A 148 7.02 19.86 -18.09
C SER A 148 7.04 19.44 -16.60
N ASP A 149 7.97 20.02 -15.82
CA ASP A 149 8.05 19.75 -14.38
C ASP A 149 6.76 20.08 -13.64
N ALA A 150 6.09 21.18 -14.02
CA ALA A 150 4.83 21.60 -13.44
C ALA A 150 3.69 20.61 -13.76
N GLU A 151 3.57 20.18 -15.01
CA GLU A 151 2.59 19.16 -15.42
C GLU A 151 2.85 17.82 -14.72
N ALA A 152 4.10 17.36 -14.69
CA ALA A 152 4.45 16.10 -14.03
C ALA A 152 4.09 16.13 -12.53
N ALA A 153 4.31 17.26 -11.86
CA ALA A 153 3.94 17.42 -10.45
C ALA A 153 2.41 17.41 -10.26
N VAL A 154 1.65 18.13 -11.09
CA VAL A 154 0.18 18.17 -10.99
C VAL A 154 -0.44 16.83 -11.36
N ASN A 155 0.04 16.18 -12.42
CA ASN A 155 -0.43 14.85 -12.83
C ASN A 155 -0.09 13.81 -11.76
N GLY A 156 1.12 13.85 -11.18
CA GLY A 156 1.50 12.99 -10.06
C GLY A 156 0.58 13.15 -8.84
N LEU A 157 0.21 14.40 -8.51
CA LEU A 157 -0.75 14.69 -7.43
C LEU A 157 -2.15 14.14 -7.76
N GLY A 158 -2.60 14.26 -9.00
CA GLY A 158 -3.86 13.70 -9.49
C GLY A 158 -3.87 12.16 -9.39
N LEU A 159 -2.77 11.51 -9.79
CA LEU A 159 -2.60 10.06 -9.68
C LEU A 159 -2.57 9.60 -8.22
N LEU A 160 -1.92 10.35 -7.32
CA LEU A 160 -1.91 10.04 -5.90
C LEU A 160 -3.33 10.08 -5.31
N ALA A 161 -4.09 11.15 -5.59
CA ALA A 161 -5.46 11.28 -5.13
C ALA A 161 -6.37 10.16 -5.68
N LEU A 162 -6.22 9.82 -6.97
CA LEU A 162 -6.93 8.71 -7.59
C LEU A 162 -6.59 7.38 -6.92
N LEU A 163 -5.29 7.10 -6.72
CA LEU A 163 -4.81 5.86 -6.10
C LEU A 163 -5.34 5.68 -4.68
N GLU A 164 -5.27 6.72 -3.84
CA GLU A 164 -5.77 6.67 -2.46
C GLU A 164 -7.27 6.46 -2.40
N THR A 165 -8.02 7.15 -3.27
CA THR A 165 -9.48 6.99 -3.35
C THR A 165 -9.85 5.60 -3.84
N ALA A 166 -9.21 5.11 -4.90
CA ALA A 166 -9.45 3.78 -5.45
C ALA A 166 -9.06 2.66 -4.47
N ALA A 167 -7.92 2.78 -3.79
CA ALA A 167 -7.51 1.83 -2.77
C ALA A 167 -8.51 1.78 -1.61
N THR A 168 -8.96 2.94 -1.12
CA THR A 168 -9.98 3.03 -0.06
C THR A 168 -11.29 2.40 -0.49
N SER A 169 -11.79 2.69 -1.70
CA SER A 169 -12.99 2.10 -2.30
C SER A 169 -12.89 0.58 -2.38
N GLN A 170 -11.76 0.08 -2.89
CA GLN A 170 -11.49 -1.35 -3.04
C GLN A 170 -11.47 -2.09 -1.70
N VAL A 171 -10.78 -1.56 -0.67
CA VAL A 171 -10.67 -2.24 0.63
C VAL A 171 -11.96 -2.18 1.44
N ARG A 172 -12.71 -1.07 1.35
CA ARG A 172 -14.04 -0.95 1.95
C ARG A 172 -15.10 -1.76 1.22
N GLY A 173 -14.89 -2.02 -0.06
CA GLY A 173 -15.91 -2.63 -0.90
C GLY A 173 -17.16 -1.76 -0.96
N ASP A 174 -17.01 -0.47 -1.25
CA ASP A 174 -18.11 0.48 -1.32
C ASP A 174 -19.04 0.23 -2.53
N ASP A 175 -20.08 1.05 -2.67
CA ASP A 175 -21.11 0.83 -3.68
C ASP A 175 -20.56 0.92 -5.10
N VAL A 176 -19.61 1.81 -5.37
CA VAL A 176 -18.98 1.95 -6.69
C VAL A 176 -18.18 0.69 -7.02
N TYR A 177 -17.31 0.26 -6.10
CA TYR A 177 -16.52 -0.95 -6.27
C TYR A 177 -17.39 -2.20 -6.44
N ARG A 178 -18.47 -2.36 -5.61
CA ARG A 178 -19.37 -3.50 -5.69
C ARG A 178 -20.17 -3.53 -6.98
N SER A 179 -20.63 -2.37 -7.46
CA SER A 179 -21.44 -2.29 -8.69
C SER A 179 -20.66 -2.65 -9.95
N LEU A 180 -19.39 -2.28 -10.01
CA LEU A 180 -18.52 -2.56 -11.16
C LEU A 180 -17.88 -3.96 -11.10
N GLY A 181 -17.62 -4.45 -9.90
CA GLY A 181 -16.78 -5.62 -9.67
C GLY A 181 -15.29 -5.30 -9.88
N HIS A 182 -14.43 -6.11 -9.28
CA HIS A 182 -12.97 -5.86 -9.21
C HIS A 182 -12.34 -5.57 -10.59
N ARG A 183 -12.57 -6.42 -11.59
CA ARG A 183 -11.93 -6.30 -12.90
C ARG A 183 -12.31 -5.01 -13.62
N SER A 184 -13.60 -4.66 -13.63
CA SER A 184 -14.06 -3.43 -14.29
C SER A 184 -13.60 -2.20 -13.53
N PHE A 185 -13.68 -2.22 -12.20
CA PHE A 185 -13.21 -1.12 -11.36
C PHE A 185 -11.74 -0.80 -11.62
N VAL A 186 -10.86 -1.80 -11.56
CA VAL A 186 -9.41 -1.60 -11.75
C VAL A 186 -9.10 -1.11 -13.17
N ARG A 187 -9.80 -1.63 -14.19
CA ARG A 187 -9.66 -1.16 -15.57
C ARG A 187 -10.06 0.32 -15.71
N GLU A 188 -11.24 0.71 -15.24
CA GLU A 188 -11.74 2.10 -15.36
C GLU A 188 -10.84 3.08 -14.59
N VAL A 189 -10.29 2.68 -13.43
CA VAL A 189 -9.29 3.47 -12.69
C VAL A 189 -7.99 3.59 -13.50
N GLY A 190 -7.54 2.52 -14.14
CA GLY A 190 -6.37 2.54 -15.03
C GLY A 190 -6.57 3.48 -16.21
N ASP A 191 -7.71 3.42 -16.88
CA ASP A 191 -8.06 4.31 -18.01
C ASP A 191 -8.14 5.77 -17.56
N LEU A 192 -8.63 6.06 -16.37
CA LEU A 192 -8.62 7.40 -15.78
C LEU A 192 -7.21 7.86 -15.46
N ALA A 193 -6.37 6.98 -14.90
CA ALA A 193 -4.97 7.29 -14.60
C ALA A 193 -4.19 7.66 -15.88
N GLU A 194 -4.46 6.98 -17.00
CA GLU A 194 -3.85 7.27 -18.29
C GLU A 194 -4.24 8.68 -18.75
N ARG A 195 -5.52 9.03 -18.71
CA ARG A 195 -6.01 10.39 -19.07
C ARG A 195 -5.45 11.50 -18.16
N ILE A 196 -5.15 11.21 -16.89
CA ILE A 196 -4.48 12.16 -15.99
C ILE A 196 -3.03 12.37 -16.43
N ALA A 197 -2.33 11.30 -16.79
CA ALA A 197 -0.91 11.38 -17.17
C ALA A 197 -0.70 11.92 -18.59
N ASP A 198 -1.60 11.57 -19.52
CA ASP A 198 -1.58 12.03 -20.92
C ASP A 198 -2.98 12.46 -21.39
N PRO A 199 -3.31 13.75 -21.36
CA PRO A 199 -4.60 14.27 -21.81
C PRO A 199 -4.88 14.08 -23.32
N ALA A 200 -3.88 13.71 -24.11
CA ALA A 200 -4.04 13.44 -25.53
C ALA A 200 -4.45 11.99 -25.85
N TRP A 201 -4.52 11.15 -24.83
CA TRP A 201 -4.91 9.74 -24.91
C TRP A 201 -6.41 9.53 -25.09
#